data_4afc5a341c2087747e045cd9a4e6fdab
#
_entry.id   4afc5a341c2087747e045cd9a4e6fdab
#
_cell.length_a   1.000
_cell.length_b   1.000
_cell.length_c   1.000
_cell.angle_alpha   90.00
_cell.angle_beta   90.00
_cell.angle_gamma   90.00
#
_symmetry.space_group_name_H-M   'P 1'
#
loop_
_entity.id
_entity.type
_entity.pdbx_description
1 polymer ?
#
loop_
_entity_poly.entity_id
_entity_poly.type
_entity_poly.pdbx_seq_one_letter_code
_entity_poly.pdbx_strand_id
1 'polypeptide(L)'
;LTPIKEEGYLTTRITEEAVDFINRHKAEPFFLYVAYNAVHAPPEAPEEDIKQVTGDDTRDTLMAMIKHLDMGVGEIVNSLKKHALFDNTLLIFLTDNGGSGTMHANNAPLRGFKQMDYEGGIHVPFIVSWPAELEGGKKCDVPMWSIDLFATALDAAGLPTPTDKPLDGTSILPAIKGKTNKL
;
A
#
# COMPACT_ATOMS: atom_id res chain seq x y z
N LEU A 1 -16.38 -3.38 19.22
CA LEU A 1 -16.50 -3.65 17.78
C LEU A 1 -17.58 -4.71 17.57
N THR A 2 -18.59 -4.38 16.78
CA THR A 2 -19.64 -5.34 16.42
C THR A 2 -19.25 -5.95 15.07
N PRO A 3 -19.15 -7.30 14.97
CA PRO A 3 -18.94 -7.94 13.68
C PRO A 3 -20.08 -7.62 12.73
N ILE A 4 -19.77 -7.24 11.53
CA ILE A 4 -20.73 -7.11 10.43
C ILE A 4 -20.56 -8.30 9.48
N LYS A 5 -21.68 -8.82 8.98
CA LYS A 5 -21.68 -9.86 7.96
C LYS A 5 -21.89 -9.18 6.62
N GLU A 6 -20.91 -9.26 5.76
CA GLU A 6 -20.96 -8.71 4.40
C GLU A 6 -20.84 -9.81 3.37
N GLU A 7 -21.37 -9.55 2.18
CA GLU A 7 -21.27 -10.41 1.02
C GLU A 7 -20.39 -9.75 -0.05
N GLY A 8 -19.78 -10.53 -0.92
CA GLY A 8 -18.94 -10.06 -2.01
C GLY A 8 -17.45 -10.30 -1.79
N TYR A 9 -16.66 -9.88 -2.76
CA TYR A 9 -15.20 -10.04 -2.73
C TYR A 9 -14.56 -9.03 -1.77
N LEU A 10 -13.82 -9.51 -0.78
CA LEU A 10 -13.33 -8.70 0.33
C LEU A 10 -12.47 -7.51 -0.12
N THR A 11 -11.61 -7.67 -1.13
CA THR A 11 -10.79 -6.58 -1.68
C THR A 11 -11.66 -5.44 -2.21
N THR A 12 -12.75 -5.77 -2.91
CA THR A 12 -13.73 -4.78 -3.40
C THR A 12 -14.42 -4.09 -2.23
N ARG A 13 -14.86 -4.86 -1.22
CA ARG A 13 -15.55 -4.30 -0.04
C ARG A 13 -14.66 -3.33 0.74
N ILE A 14 -13.37 -3.68 0.96
CA ILE A 14 -12.40 -2.79 1.60
C ILE A 14 -12.22 -1.50 0.80
N THR A 15 -12.20 -1.58 -0.53
CA THR A 15 -12.11 -0.42 -1.41
C THR A 15 -13.33 0.49 -1.28
N GLU A 16 -14.53 -0.08 -1.32
CA GLU A 16 -15.80 0.65 -1.19
C GLU A 16 -15.84 1.40 0.15
N GLU A 17 -15.48 0.75 1.26
CA GLU A 17 -15.41 1.37 2.58
C GLU A 17 -14.37 2.50 2.65
N ALA A 18 -13.21 2.33 2.01
CA ALA A 18 -12.20 3.37 1.93
C ALA A 18 -12.70 4.60 1.15
N VAL A 19 -13.35 4.37 0.00
CA VAL A 19 -13.96 5.43 -0.82
C VAL A 19 -15.08 6.13 -0.05
N ASP A 20 -15.93 5.38 0.65
CA ASP A 20 -17.02 5.95 1.46
C ASP A 20 -16.46 6.75 2.64
N PHE A 21 -15.41 6.29 3.29
CA PHE A 21 -14.69 7.05 4.31
C PHE A 21 -14.21 8.40 3.76
N ILE A 22 -13.55 8.43 2.60
CA ILE A 22 -13.09 9.67 1.96
C ILE A 22 -14.28 10.61 1.67
N ASN A 23 -15.39 10.06 1.15
CA ASN A 23 -16.60 10.84 0.86
C ASN A 23 -17.17 11.50 2.12
N ARG A 24 -17.16 10.80 3.26
CA ARG A 24 -17.69 11.32 4.54
C ARG A 24 -16.76 12.35 5.19
N HIS A 25 -15.43 12.20 5.01
CA HIS A 25 -14.42 13.02 5.70
C HIS A 25 -13.72 14.05 4.81
N LYS A 26 -14.21 14.28 3.58
CA LYS A 26 -13.59 15.18 2.58
C LYS A 26 -13.43 16.64 3.01
N ALA A 27 -14.14 17.09 4.05
CA ALA A 27 -14.11 18.47 4.53
C ALA A 27 -13.15 18.69 5.71
N GLU A 28 -12.46 17.65 6.16
CA GLU A 28 -11.57 17.69 7.33
C GLU A 28 -10.29 16.90 7.07
N PRO A 29 -9.17 17.19 7.77
CA PRO A 29 -7.98 16.35 7.73
C PRO A 29 -8.30 14.94 8.24
N PHE A 30 -7.76 13.91 7.59
CA PHE A 30 -7.94 12.54 8.01
C PHE A 30 -6.65 11.72 7.87
N PHE A 31 -6.59 10.64 8.60
CA PHE A 31 -5.64 9.54 8.42
C PHE A 31 -6.42 8.27 8.10
N LEU A 32 -6.10 7.64 6.98
CA LEU A 32 -6.75 6.41 6.54
C LEU A 32 -5.70 5.32 6.30
N TYR A 33 -5.84 4.22 7.01
CA TYR A 33 -5.04 3.01 6.79
C TYR A 33 -5.90 1.93 6.15
N VAL A 34 -5.61 1.60 4.89
CA VAL A 34 -6.34 0.58 4.13
C VAL A 34 -5.52 -0.69 4.12
N ALA A 35 -5.89 -1.64 4.98
CA ALA A 35 -5.22 -2.92 5.13
C ALA A 35 -5.87 -3.98 4.24
N TYR A 36 -5.44 -4.09 3.00
CA TYR A 36 -5.89 -5.15 2.11
C TYR A 36 -5.34 -6.51 2.54
N ASN A 37 -6.19 -7.54 2.54
CA ASN A 37 -5.77 -8.93 2.69
C ASN A 37 -5.26 -9.55 1.38
N ALA A 38 -5.65 -9.00 0.24
CA ALA A 38 -5.06 -9.36 -1.05
C ALA A 38 -3.60 -8.82 -1.12
N VAL A 39 -2.65 -9.61 -1.56
CA VAL A 39 -2.79 -10.86 -2.30
C VAL A 39 -2.27 -12.07 -1.48
N HIS A 40 -2.91 -12.38 -0.37
CA HIS A 40 -2.50 -13.44 0.56
C HIS A 40 -3.26 -14.75 0.29
N ALA A 41 -2.67 -15.90 0.65
CA ALA A 41 -3.33 -17.20 0.61
C ALA A 41 -4.50 -17.28 1.63
N PRO A 42 -5.56 -18.07 1.35
CA PRO A 42 -5.77 -18.85 0.13
C PRO A 42 -6.01 -17.96 -1.10
N PRO A 43 -5.60 -18.43 -2.32
CA PRO A 43 -5.86 -17.67 -3.54
C PRO A 43 -7.37 -17.66 -3.84
N GLU A 44 -7.96 -16.47 -3.83
CA GLU A 44 -9.39 -16.26 -4.09
C GLU A 44 -9.59 -14.99 -4.90
N ALA A 45 -10.32 -15.11 -6.02
CA ALA A 45 -10.76 -13.99 -6.84
C ALA A 45 -12.10 -14.35 -7.48
N PRO A 46 -12.90 -13.37 -7.97
CA PRO A 46 -14.09 -13.66 -8.77
C PRO A 46 -13.74 -14.54 -9.97
N GLU A 47 -14.50 -15.64 -10.18
CA GLU A 47 -14.20 -16.63 -11.21
C GLU A 47 -14.13 -16.02 -12.62
N GLU A 48 -14.99 -15.06 -12.90
CA GLU A 48 -15.04 -14.33 -14.18
C GLU A 48 -13.77 -13.52 -14.48
N ASP A 49 -12.98 -13.19 -13.46
CA ASP A 49 -11.73 -12.43 -13.59
C ASP A 49 -10.49 -13.31 -13.68
N ILE A 50 -10.60 -14.59 -13.33
CA ILE A 50 -9.50 -15.55 -13.44
C ILE A 50 -9.33 -15.96 -14.89
N LYS A 51 -8.27 -15.46 -15.52
CA LYS A 51 -7.93 -15.79 -16.91
C LYS A 51 -6.88 -16.89 -16.93
N GLN A 52 -7.14 -17.95 -17.66
CA GLN A 52 -6.21 -19.06 -17.88
C GLN A 52 -5.10 -18.63 -18.86
N VAL A 53 -4.08 -17.93 -18.34
CA VAL A 53 -3.00 -17.33 -19.15
C VAL A 53 -1.71 -18.11 -19.00
N THR A 54 -1.40 -18.57 -17.78
CA THR A 54 -0.10 -19.19 -17.47
C THR A 54 -0.17 -20.72 -17.49
N GLY A 55 -1.37 -21.30 -17.42
CA GLY A 55 -1.59 -22.74 -17.24
C GLY A 55 -1.34 -23.21 -15.79
N ASP A 56 -1.27 -22.28 -14.86
CA ASP A 56 -1.11 -22.48 -13.41
C ASP A 56 -2.23 -21.74 -12.69
N ASP A 57 -3.23 -22.48 -12.21
CA ASP A 57 -4.44 -21.92 -11.59
C ASP A 57 -4.13 -21.00 -10.40
N THR A 58 -3.15 -21.36 -9.58
CA THR A 58 -2.72 -20.52 -8.45
C THR A 58 -2.14 -19.20 -8.93
N ARG A 59 -1.30 -19.25 -9.96
CA ARG A 59 -0.69 -18.06 -10.56
C ARG A 59 -1.74 -17.19 -11.25
N ASP A 60 -2.66 -17.79 -11.98
CA ASP A 60 -3.72 -17.07 -12.68
C ASP A 60 -4.70 -16.41 -11.70
N THR A 61 -5.03 -17.08 -10.58
CA THR A 61 -5.81 -16.49 -9.49
C THR A 61 -5.05 -15.33 -8.82
N LEU A 62 -3.75 -15.48 -8.55
CA LEU A 62 -2.93 -14.40 -8.01
C LEU A 62 -2.95 -13.16 -8.92
N MET A 63 -2.88 -13.35 -10.24
CA MET A 63 -2.96 -12.23 -11.19
C MET A 63 -4.31 -11.52 -11.13
N ALA A 64 -5.41 -12.26 -10.97
CA ALA A 64 -6.74 -11.69 -10.77
C ALA A 64 -6.83 -10.90 -9.44
N MET A 65 -6.26 -11.43 -8.33
CA MET A 65 -6.18 -10.72 -7.06
C MET A 65 -5.41 -9.41 -7.17
N ILE A 66 -4.26 -9.41 -7.86
CA ILE A 66 -3.46 -8.19 -8.09
C ILE A 66 -4.25 -7.16 -8.91
N LYS A 67 -4.97 -7.61 -9.95
CA LYS A 67 -5.84 -6.75 -10.75
C LYS A 67 -6.89 -6.04 -9.89
N HIS A 68 -7.57 -6.78 -9.02
CA HIS A 68 -8.57 -6.20 -8.11
C HIS A 68 -7.96 -5.21 -7.12
N LEU A 69 -6.77 -5.51 -6.58
CA LEU A 69 -6.04 -4.60 -5.71
C LEU A 69 -5.68 -3.29 -6.45
N ASP A 70 -5.15 -3.39 -7.66
CA ASP A 70 -4.79 -2.23 -8.48
C ASP A 70 -6.01 -1.37 -8.83
N MET A 71 -7.13 -2.02 -9.20
CA MET A 71 -8.41 -1.33 -9.42
C MET A 71 -8.86 -0.59 -8.17
N GLY A 72 -8.78 -1.23 -7.01
CA GLY A 72 -9.16 -0.61 -5.73
C GLY A 72 -8.31 0.62 -5.38
N VAL A 73 -6.99 0.54 -5.58
CA VAL A 73 -6.11 1.71 -5.45
C VAL A 73 -6.50 2.82 -6.43
N GLY A 74 -6.85 2.44 -7.67
CA GLY A 74 -7.36 3.37 -8.69
C GLY A 74 -8.63 4.10 -8.25
N GLU A 75 -9.59 3.39 -7.64
CA GLU A 75 -10.84 3.98 -7.13
C GLU A 75 -10.59 4.97 -5.98
N ILE A 76 -9.70 4.63 -5.04
CA ILE A 76 -9.29 5.52 -3.96
C ILE A 76 -8.67 6.81 -4.53
N VAL A 77 -7.73 6.69 -5.48
CA VAL A 77 -7.09 7.83 -6.14
C VAL A 77 -8.11 8.68 -6.88
N ASN A 78 -9.06 8.06 -7.59
CA ASN A 78 -10.11 8.76 -8.29
C ASN A 78 -11.05 9.51 -7.33
N SER A 79 -11.38 8.92 -6.18
CA SER A 79 -12.16 9.58 -5.13
C SER A 79 -11.45 10.81 -4.58
N LEU A 80 -10.15 10.71 -4.28
CA LEU A 80 -9.33 11.86 -3.85
C LEU A 80 -9.32 12.97 -4.91
N LYS A 81 -9.12 12.62 -6.19
CA LYS A 81 -9.14 13.58 -7.29
C LYS A 81 -10.51 14.25 -7.46
N LYS A 82 -11.59 13.47 -7.39
CA LYS A 82 -12.98 13.97 -7.49
C LYS A 82 -13.28 15.06 -6.45
N HIS A 83 -12.68 14.95 -5.27
CA HIS A 83 -12.88 15.90 -4.17
C HIS A 83 -11.78 16.96 -4.08
N ALA A 84 -10.87 17.06 -5.06
CA ALA A 84 -9.72 17.96 -5.06
C ALA A 84 -8.79 17.79 -3.85
N LEU A 85 -8.69 16.57 -3.31
CA LEU A 85 -7.85 16.22 -2.17
C LEU A 85 -6.51 15.63 -2.58
N PHE A 86 -6.41 15.05 -3.79
CA PHE A 86 -5.26 14.26 -4.22
C PHE A 86 -3.94 15.01 -4.11
N ASP A 87 -3.92 16.28 -4.51
CA ASP A 87 -2.68 17.06 -4.52
C ASP A 87 -2.14 17.30 -3.11
N ASN A 88 -3.03 17.43 -2.11
CA ASN A 88 -2.66 17.62 -0.70
C ASN A 88 -2.82 16.34 0.13
N THR A 89 -2.69 15.19 -0.46
CA THR A 89 -2.70 13.89 0.23
C THR A 89 -1.36 13.21 0.08
N LEU A 90 -0.71 12.88 1.22
CA LEU A 90 0.40 11.95 1.25
C LEU A 90 -0.17 10.53 1.12
N LEU A 91 -0.06 9.96 -0.09
CA LEU A 91 -0.49 8.61 -0.40
C LEU A 91 0.72 7.68 -0.41
N ILE A 92 0.69 6.62 0.38
CA ILE A 92 1.74 5.62 0.45
C ILE A 92 1.16 4.25 0.12
N PHE A 93 1.80 3.54 -0.79
CA PHE A 93 1.51 2.14 -1.11
C PHE A 93 2.76 1.30 -0.84
N LEU A 94 2.58 0.22 -0.10
CA LEU A 94 3.65 -0.76 0.13
C LEU A 94 3.03 -2.15 0.36
N THR A 95 3.88 -3.18 0.23
CA THR A 95 3.55 -4.53 0.71
C THR A 95 4.33 -4.82 2.00
N ASP A 96 3.80 -5.71 2.83
CA ASP A 96 4.38 -6.07 4.12
C ASP A 96 5.61 -6.98 3.99
N ASN A 97 5.66 -7.79 2.93
CA ASN A 97 6.75 -8.71 2.58
C ASN A 97 6.76 -9.03 1.08
N GLY A 98 7.80 -9.68 0.63
CA GLY A 98 7.90 -10.17 -0.75
C GLY A 98 6.90 -11.27 -1.06
N GLY A 99 6.68 -11.50 -2.35
CA GLY A 99 5.73 -12.50 -2.83
C GLY A 99 6.04 -13.91 -2.32
N SER A 100 4.99 -14.67 -2.04
CA SER A 100 5.09 -16.04 -1.49
C SER A 100 5.32 -17.08 -2.59
N GLY A 101 6.22 -18.03 -2.33
CA GLY A 101 6.40 -19.21 -3.19
C GLY A 101 5.16 -20.08 -3.25
N THR A 102 4.36 -20.15 -2.17
CA THR A 102 3.10 -20.94 -2.15
C THR A 102 2.00 -20.31 -2.99
N MET A 103 2.12 -19.03 -3.33
CA MET A 103 1.23 -18.31 -4.25
C MET A 103 1.80 -18.28 -5.68
N HIS A 104 2.88 -19.02 -5.95
CA HIS A 104 3.61 -19.02 -7.21
C HIS A 104 3.99 -17.60 -7.66
N ALA A 105 4.28 -16.73 -6.69
CA ALA A 105 4.74 -15.37 -6.95
C ALA A 105 6.13 -15.37 -7.62
N ASN A 106 6.41 -14.33 -8.38
CA ASN A 106 7.71 -14.14 -9.01
C ASN A 106 8.35 -12.85 -8.50
N ASN A 107 9.42 -12.96 -7.71
CA ASN A 107 10.17 -11.83 -7.18
C ASN A 107 11.41 -11.48 -8.02
N ALA A 108 11.62 -12.12 -9.20
CA ALA A 108 12.77 -11.83 -10.04
C ALA A 108 12.85 -10.33 -10.40
N PRO A 109 14.07 -9.76 -10.49
CA PRO A 109 15.38 -10.42 -10.40
C PRO A 109 15.86 -10.69 -8.96
N LEU A 110 15.08 -10.36 -7.94
CA LEU A 110 15.45 -10.50 -6.53
C LEU A 110 15.37 -11.98 -6.11
N ARG A 111 16.39 -12.43 -5.38
CA ARG A 111 16.44 -13.80 -4.86
C ARG A 111 15.52 -13.96 -3.65
N GLY A 112 14.79 -15.08 -3.58
CA GLY A 112 14.01 -15.48 -2.41
C GLY A 112 12.55 -15.08 -2.48
N PHE A 113 11.84 -15.40 -1.40
CA PHE A 113 10.39 -15.27 -1.24
C PHE A 113 10.07 -14.82 0.19
N LYS A 114 8.79 -14.54 0.46
CA LYS A 114 8.25 -14.39 1.82
C LYS A 114 8.87 -15.43 2.77
N GLN A 115 9.21 -15.03 4.00
CA GLN A 115 9.89 -15.80 5.04
C GLN A 115 11.40 -16.02 4.83
N MET A 116 11.99 -15.42 3.80
CA MET A 116 13.43 -15.48 3.58
C MET A 116 14.04 -14.09 3.75
N ASP A 117 15.25 -14.02 4.32
CA ASP A 117 16.01 -12.78 4.54
C ASP A 117 16.76 -12.30 3.29
N TYR A 118 16.41 -12.85 2.13
CA TYR A 118 16.93 -12.37 0.84
C TYR A 118 16.08 -11.21 0.32
N GLU A 119 16.64 -10.44 -0.61
CA GLU A 119 15.98 -9.27 -1.23
C GLU A 119 14.56 -9.58 -1.71
N GLY A 120 14.31 -10.76 -2.30
CA GLY A 120 12.97 -11.16 -2.74
C GLY A 120 11.94 -11.36 -1.62
N GLY A 121 12.40 -11.45 -0.36
CA GLY A 121 11.52 -11.55 0.81
C GLY A 121 11.28 -10.22 1.53
N ILE A 122 12.22 -9.29 1.44
CA ILE A 122 12.24 -8.07 2.26
C ILE A 122 12.25 -6.76 1.43
N HIS A 123 12.76 -6.78 0.20
CA HIS A 123 12.78 -5.60 -0.67
C HIS A 123 11.48 -5.53 -1.47
N VAL A 124 10.54 -4.77 -0.96
CA VAL A 124 9.16 -4.71 -1.41
C VAL A 124 8.86 -3.43 -2.21
N PRO A 125 7.82 -3.43 -3.05
CA PRO A 125 7.30 -2.21 -3.64
C PRO A 125 6.97 -1.18 -2.57
N PHE A 126 7.49 0.04 -2.73
CA PHE A 126 7.23 1.18 -1.87
C PHE A 126 7.04 2.41 -2.74
N ILE A 127 5.83 2.94 -2.80
CA ILE A 127 5.46 4.06 -3.67
C ILE A 127 4.89 5.18 -2.82
N VAL A 128 5.36 6.41 -3.07
CA VAL A 128 4.89 7.61 -2.38
C VAL A 128 4.42 8.64 -3.41
N SER A 129 3.26 9.22 -3.17
CA SER A 129 2.71 10.31 -3.97
C SER A 129 2.21 11.43 -3.05
N TRP A 130 2.65 12.66 -3.31
CA TRP A 130 2.15 13.88 -2.66
C TRP A 130 2.40 15.06 -3.61
N PRO A 131 1.56 15.28 -4.61
CA PRO A 131 1.85 16.24 -5.69
C PRO A 131 2.16 17.67 -5.23
N ALA A 132 1.55 18.15 -4.15
CA ALA A 132 1.83 19.48 -3.61
C ALA A 132 3.26 19.61 -3.04
N GLU A 133 3.93 18.50 -2.65
CA GLU A 133 5.19 18.52 -1.91
C GLU A 133 6.31 17.75 -2.61
N LEU A 134 5.98 16.82 -3.52
CA LEU A 134 6.92 15.92 -4.16
C LEU A 134 6.80 15.98 -5.68
N GLU A 135 7.94 16.10 -6.34
CA GLU A 135 8.00 15.94 -7.79
C GLU A 135 7.83 14.48 -8.19
N GLY A 136 6.92 14.21 -9.13
CA GLY A 136 6.67 12.85 -9.63
C GLY A 136 7.82 12.29 -10.47
N GLY A 137 7.84 10.96 -10.65
CA GLY A 137 8.82 10.26 -11.48
C GLY A 137 10.23 10.15 -10.88
N LYS A 138 10.39 10.48 -9.62
CA LYS A 138 11.66 10.34 -8.89
C LYS A 138 11.82 8.93 -8.31
N LYS A 139 13.07 8.52 -8.16
CA LYS A 139 13.46 7.31 -7.44
C LYS A 139 14.31 7.72 -6.23
N CYS A 140 14.07 7.08 -5.10
CA CYS A 140 14.84 7.24 -3.88
C CYS A 140 15.46 5.89 -3.51
N ASP A 141 16.78 5.84 -3.42
CA ASP A 141 17.54 4.62 -3.10
C ASP A 141 17.91 4.52 -1.61
N VAL A 142 17.41 5.44 -0.77
CA VAL A 142 17.60 5.38 0.68
C VAL A 142 16.75 4.23 1.23
N PRO A 143 17.32 3.27 1.98
CA PRO A 143 16.56 2.21 2.61
C PRO A 143 15.49 2.79 3.56
N MET A 144 14.27 2.29 3.42
CA MET A 144 13.09 2.67 4.20
C MET A 144 12.31 1.42 4.58
N TRP A 145 11.57 1.45 5.66
CA TRP A 145 10.74 0.33 6.07
C TRP A 145 9.42 0.77 6.71
N SER A 146 8.54 -0.19 6.94
CA SER A 146 7.17 0.11 7.39
C SER A 146 7.09 0.83 8.74
N ILE A 147 8.07 0.66 9.63
CA ILE A 147 8.08 1.38 10.92
C ILE A 147 8.30 2.90 10.77
N ASP A 148 8.83 3.34 9.63
CA ASP A 148 9.03 4.77 9.34
C ASP A 148 7.71 5.51 9.04
N LEU A 149 6.64 4.76 8.72
CA LEU A 149 5.37 5.36 8.30
C LEU A 149 4.72 6.20 9.38
N PHE A 150 4.79 5.77 10.65
CA PHE A 150 4.18 6.53 11.74
C PHE A 150 4.88 7.87 11.96
N ALA A 151 6.22 7.85 12.01
CA ALA A 151 7.01 9.08 12.12
C ALA A 151 6.78 10.02 10.91
N THR A 152 6.65 9.44 9.72
CA THR A 152 6.35 10.18 8.48
C THR A 152 4.97 10.82 8.51
N ALA A 153 3.97 10.11 9.01
CA ALA A 153 2.60 10.64 9.11
C ALA A 153 2.53 11.83 10.09
N LEU A 154 3.22 11.74 11.24
CA LEU A 154 3.33 12.85 12.17
C LEU A 154 4.02 14.07 11.55
N ASP A 155 5.14 13.86 10.88
CA ASP A 155 5.89 14.93 10.21
C ASP A 155 5.06 15.58 9.10
N ALA A 156 4.37 14.79 8.27
CA ALA A 156 3.48 15.30 7.23
C ALA A 156 2.30 16.11 7.80
N ALA A 157 1.80 15.74 8.98
CA ALA A 157 0.74 16.45 9.68
C ALA A 157 1.24 17.66 10.48
N GLY A 158 2.54 17.91 10.53
CA GLY A 158 3.14 18.97 11.37
C GLY A 158 3.00 18.71 12.87
N LEU A 159 2.86 17.44 13.27
CA LEU A 159 2.70 17.04 14.67
C LEU A 159 4.05 16.66 15.29
N PRO A 160 4.25 16.95 16.58
CA PRO A 160 5.47 16.58 17.26
C PRO A 160 5.56 15.05 17.46
N THR A 161 6.77 14.53 17.40
CA THR A 161 7.05 13.15 17.80
C THR A 161 6.80 12.96 19.29
N PRO A 162 6.13 11.86 19.72
CA PRO A 162 5.95 11.55 21.14
C PRO A 162 7.30 11.46 21.88
N THR A 163 7.38 12.07 23.05
CA THR A 163 8.61 12.08 23.87
C THR A 163 8.63 11.02 24.96
N ASP A 164 7.46 10.52 25.33
CA ASP A 164 7.25 9.49 26.36
C ASP A 164 7.49 8.07 25.81
N LYS A 165 7.41 7.89 24.50
CA LYS A 165 7.64 6.63 23.78
C LYS A 165 8.49 6.91 22.54
N PRO A 166 9.82 6.75 22.62
CA PRO A 166 10.68 6.89 21.45
C PRO A 166 10.20 6.00 20.30
N LEU A 167 10.21 6.53 19.08
CA LEU A 167 9.87 5.77 17.88
C LEU A 167 11.12 5.06 17.36
N ASP A 168 10.96 3.82 16.91
CA ASP A 168 12.02 3.08 16.23
C ASP A 168 12.21 3.55 14.78
N GLY A 169 11.15 4.10 14.17
CA GLY A 169 11.15 4.64 12.82
C GLY A 169 11.43 6.15 12.79
N THR A 170 11.78 6.61 11.61
CA THR A 170 12.09 8.02 11.33
C THR A 170 11.29 8.52 10.13
N SER A 171 11.06 9.86 10.03
CA SER A 171 10.37 10.42 8.87
C SER A 171 11.18 10.22 7.59
N ILE A 172 10.55 9.65 6.57
CA ILE A 172 11.15 9.51 5.24
C ILE A 172 11.10 10.80 4.41
N LEU A 173 10.32 11.81 4.83
CA LEU A 173 10.12 13.04 4.04
C LEU A 173 11.43 13.75 3.68
N PRO A 174 12.43 13.89 4.56
CA PRO A 174 13.69 14.50 4.18
C PRO A 174 14.43 13.74 3.06
N ALA A 175 14.40 12.41 3.09
CA ALA A 175 15.06 11.59 2.08
C ALA A 175 14.34 11.65 0.73
N ILE A 176 13.02 11.46 0.71
CA ILE A 176 12.25 11.52 -0.55
C ILE A 176 12.18 12.92 -1.15
N LYS A 177 12.38 13.98 -0.35
CA LYS A 177 12.56 15.38 -0.82
C LYS A 177 14.01 15.68 -1.25
N GLY A 178 14.90 14.68 -1.22
CA GLY A 178 16.31 14.86 -1.62
C GLY A 178 17.16 15.72 -0.68
N LYS A 179 16.72 15.93 0.55
CA LYS A 179 17.44 16.73 1.56
C LYS A 179 18.51 15.94 2.31
N THR A 180 18.44 14.62 2.26
CA THR A 180 19.40 13.70 2.86
C THR A 180 19.49 12.42 2.02
N ASN A 181 20.61 11.72 2.13
CA ASN A 181 20.85 10.41 1.51
C ASN A 181 20.87 9.26 2.53
N LYS A 182 20.37 9.50 3.72
CA LYS A 182 20.22 8.52 4.80
C LYS A 182 19.05 8.89 5.71
N LEU A 183 18.50 7.91 6.40
CA LEU A 183 17.56 8.05 7.52
C LEU A 183 18.29 7.90 8.85
#